data_020ebc7a07dc00f015d309f6316b1066
#
_entry.id   020ebc7a07dc00f015d309f6316b1066
#
_cell.length_a   1.000
_cell.length_b   1.000
_cell.length_c   1.000
_cell.angle_alpha   90.00
_cell.angle_beta   90.00
_cell.angle_gamma   90.00
#
_symmetry.space_group_name_H-M   'P 1'
#
loop_
_entity.id
_entity.type
_entity.pdbx_description
1 polymer ?
#
loop_
_entity_poly.entity_id
_entity_poly.type
_entity_poly.pdbx_seq_one_letter_code
_entity_poly.pdbx_strand_id
1 'polypeptide(L)'
;MNSENDPATRNPFGVMDVPNPNDDGVTQFARNTLPEESATDENANPWSAQDSSHQHGTIEGQWSSRWKGATDPTIPGDAPDKWKQGKGEARIVGDRVYLLFDWDSGARRGLIDARRESPRRLVGKYVNLNNPEITVPWVGLVVSDQRIDGYFSLGRVDFRR
;
A
#
# COMPACT_ATOMS: atom_id res chain seq x y z
N MET A 1 64.52 21.78 -0.98
CA MET A 1 63.84 23.08 -1.08
C MET A 1 62.38 22.77 -1.38
N ASN A 2 61.58 22.80 -0.33
CA ASN A 2 60.31 23.55 -0.13
C ASN A 2 59.18 23.16 -1.08
N SER A 3 58.00 22.88 -0.74
CA SER A 3 57.12 23.05 0.44
C SER A 3 55.84 22.40 0.04
N GLU A 4 55.29 21.55 0.83
CA GLU A 4 54.04 21.68 1.57
C GLU A 4 53.04 22.68 0.99
N ASN A 5 51.90 22.15 0.55
CA ASN A 5 50.61 22.74 0.86
C ASN A 5 49.50 21.70 0.65
N ASP A 6 49.08 21.16 1.76
CA ASP A 6 47.85 20.40 1.94
C ASP A 6 46.72 21.42 2.20
N PRO A 7 45.65 21.47 1.42
CA PRO A 7 44.45 22.19 1.80
C PRO A 7 43.46 21.23 2.44
N ALA A 8 43.45 21.30 3.74
CA ALA A 8 42.39 20.94 4.69
C ALA A 8 41.05 20.52 4.10
N THR A 9 40.74 19.30 4.42
CA THR A 9 39.40 18.72 4.42
C THR A 9 38.42 19.61 5.19
N ARG A 10 37.61 20.42 4.52
CA ARG A 10 36.47 21.09 5.12
C ARG A 10 35.37 20.06 5.29
N ASN A 11 35.11 19.75 6.54
CA ASN A 11 33.93 18.99 6.97
C ASN A 11 32.66 19.83 6.70
N PRO A 12 31.73 19.40 5.80
CA PRO A 12 30.57 20.22 5.45
C PRO A 12 29.39 20.04 6.43
N PHE A 13 29.54 19.24 7.48
CA PHE A 13 28.51 19.06 8.48
C PHE A 13 28.87 19.88 9.72
N GLY A 14 28.32 21.09 9.80
CA GLY A 14 28.34 21.89 11.01
C GLY A 14 27.77 21.08 12.17
N VAL A 15 28.54 20.99 13.26
CA VAL A 15 28.08 20.44 14.53
C VAL A 15 26.93 21.31 14.99
N MET A 16 25.70 20.75 14.99
CA MET A 16 24.60 21.37 15.70
C MET A 16 24.87 21.26 17.18
N ASP A 17 25.00 22.40 17.85
CA ASP A 17 25.04 22.51 19.29
C ASP A 17 23.77 21.86 19.85
N VAL A 18 23.93 20.72 20.51
CA VAL A 18 22.87 20.08 21.28
C VAL A 18 22.74 20.89 22.59
N PRO A 19 21.57 21.45 22.92
CA PRO A 19 21.37 22.15 24.16
C PRO A 19 21.63 21.22 25.35
N ASN A 20 22.41 21.69 26.29
CA ASN A 20 22.71 20.99 27.55
C ASN A 20 21.43 20.74 28.34
N PRO A 21 21.09 19.48 28.73
CA PRO A 21 19.84 19.17 29.42
C PRO A 21 19.78 19.67 30.89
N ASN A 22 20.78 20.43 31.37
CA ASN A 22 20.85 20.95 32.72
C ASN A 22 20.70 22.47 32.84
N ASP A 23 20.12 23.13 31.83
CA ASP A 23 19.77 24.54 31.98
C ASP A 23 18.38 24.67 32.60
N ASP A 24 18.36 24.70 33.95
CA ASP A 24 17.17 24.86 34.79
C ASP A 24 16.60 26.28 34.69
N GLY A 25 16.18 26.66 33.49
CA GLY A 25 15.35 27.82 33.23
C GLY A 25 13.92 27.59 33.73
N VAL A 26 13.69 27.61 35.03
CA VAL A 26 12.36 27.54 35.65
C VAL A 26 11.59 28.82 35.28
N THR A 27 10.84 28.79 34.18
CA THR A 27 9.77 29.75 33.95
C THR A 27 8.52 29.27 34.67
N GLN A 28 8.27 29.87 35.84
CA GLN A 28 7.01 29.72 36.56
C GLN A 28 5.90 30.35 35.73
N PHE A 29 5.16 29.54 34.99
CA PHE A 29 3.86 29.98 34.50
C PHE A 29 2.86 29.91 35.66
N ALA A 30 2.33 31.08 35.99
CA ALA A 30 1.31 31.31 36.98
C ALA A 30 0.15 30.30 36.79
N ARG A 31 -0.17 29.58 37.89
CA ARG A 31 -1.39 28.78 37.98
C ARG A 31 -2.57 29.74 38.00
N ASN A 32 -3.20 29.92 36.87
CA ASN A 32 -4.57 30.42 36.81
C ASN A 32 -5.49 29.27 37.24
N THR A 33 -5.95 29.30 38.45
CA THR A 33 -7.11 28.54 38.90
C THR A 33 -8.34 29.05 38.17
N LEU A 34 -8.78 28.31 37.17
CA LEU A 34 -10.10 28.46 36.59
C LEU A 34 -11.10 27.70 37.45
N PRO A 35 -12.33 28.19 37.66
CA PRO A 35 -13.34 27.56 38.44
C PRO A 35 -13.78 26.24 37.83
N GLU A 36 -14.05 25.27 38.71
CA GLU A 36 -14.70 23.99 38.34
C GLU A 36 -16.05 24.27 37.71
N GLU A 37 -16.10 24.23 36.39
CA GLU A 37 -17.36 24.13 35.67
C GLU A 37 -17.62 22.65 35.33
N SER A 38 -18.78 22.21 35.72
CA SER A 38 -19.34 20.88 35.58
C SER A 38 -18.96 20.20 34.27
N ALA A 39 -18.36 19.02 34.38
CA ALA A 39 -18.11 18.14 33.28
C ALA A 39 -19.44 17.71 32.62
N THR A 40 -19.89 18.43 31.64
CA THR A 40 -20.73 17.87 30.59
C THR A 40 -19.81 17.17 29.60
N ASP A 41 -20.08 15.92 29.42
CA ASP A 41 -19.39 14.95 28.57
C ASP A 41 -19.52 15.36 27.08
N GLU A 42 -18.86 16.45 26.68
CA GLU A 42 -18.82 16.95 25.31
C GLU A 42 -17.44 16.80 24.66
N ASN A 43 -16.73 15.75 25.03
CA ASN A 43 -15.51 15.40 24.30
C ASN A 43 -15.67 14.12 23.50
N ALA A 44 -16.84 13.95 22.90
CA ALA A 44 -17.01 13.04 21.81
C ALA A 44 -16.27 13.63 20.59
N ASN A 45 -15.01 13.21 20.42
CA ASN A 45 -14.28 13.49 19.21
C ASN A 45 -15.12 13.03 18.01
N PRO A 46 -15.67 13.94 17.17
CA PRO A 46 -16.54 13.55 16.06
C PRO A 46 -15.84 12.68 15.02
N TRP A 47 -14.53 12.51 15.14
CA TRP A 47 -13.72 11.63 14.30
C TRP A 47 -13.53 10.22 14.88
N SER A 48 -13.85 9.99 16.16
CA SER A 48 -13.79 8.66 16.77
C SER A 48 -15.11 7.89 16.76
N ALA A 49 -16.21 8.52 16.34
CA ALA A 49 -17.54 7.92 16.37
C ALA A 49 -18.01 7.35 15.02
N GLN A 50 -17.10 7.06 14.10
CA GLN A 50 -17.43 6.29 12.91
C GLN A 50 -16.45 5.14 12.70
N ASP A 51 -16.25 4.36 13.74
CA ASP A 51 -16.03 2.94 13.55
C ASP A 51 -17.38 2.32 13.15
N SER A 52 -17.91 2.82 12.05
CA SER A 52 -18.91 2.10 11.29
C SER A 52 -18.20 0.83 10.89
N SER A 53 -18.48 -0.24 11.61
CA SER A 53 -18.29 -1.60 11.17
C SER A 53 -19.06 -1.75 9.86
N HIS A 54 -18.59 -1.12 8.79
CA HIS A 54 -18.89 -1.55 7.46
C HIS A 54 -18.34 -2.97 7.45
N GLN A 55 -19.24 -3.92 7.62
CA GLN A 55 -19.00 -5.29 7.26
C GLN A 55 -18.50 -5.21 5.81
N HIS A 56 -17.18 -5.12 5.66
CA HIS A 56 -16.58 -5.28 4.36
C HIS A 56 -16.94 -6.69 3.96
N GLY A 57 -17.87 -6.82 3.03
CA GLY A 57 -18.26 -8.10 2.48
C GLY A 57 -17.00 -8.87 2.13
N THR A 58 -17.02 -10.17 2.31
CA THR A 58 -15.87 -11.00 1.98
C THR A 58 -15.50 -10.78 0.53
N ILE A 59 -14.20 -10.61 0.26
CA ILE A 59 -13.69 -10.57 -1.11
C ILE A 59 -13.54 -11.96 -1.72
N GLU A 60 -13.86 -13.04 -0.97
CA GLU A 60 -13.84 -14.40 -1.50
C GLU A 60 -14.87 -14.63 -2.59
N GLY A 61 -14.55 -15.57 -3.49
CA GLY A 61 -15.44 -16.07 -4.52
C GLY A 61 -15.06 -15.60 -5.93
N GLN A 62 -16.07 -15.60 -6.81
CA GLN A 62 -15.86 -15.37 -8.24
C GLN A 62 -15.80 -13.89 -8.58
N TRP A 63 -14.93 -13.56 -9.57
CA TRP A 63 -14.68 -12.21 -10.06
C TRP A 63 -14.55 -12.22 -11.59
N SER A 64 -14.81 -11.09 -12.20
CA SER A 64 -14.30 -10.77 -13.52
C SER A 64 -12.95 -10.11 -13.38
N SER A 65 -11.97 -10.48 -14.18
CA SER A 65 -10.64 -9.88 -14.20
C SER A 65 -10.39 -9.12 -15.50
N ARG A 66 -9.62 -8.06 -15.42
CA ARG A 66 -9.03 -7.41 -16.57
C ARG A 66 -7.67 -6.84 -16.23
N TRP A 67 -6.74 -6.94 -17.14
CA TRP A 67 -5.40 -6.43 -16.92
C TRP A 67 -4.80 -5.80 -18.18
N LYS A 68 -3.82 -4.93 -17.98
CA LYS A 68 -3.01 -4.31 -19.05
C LYS A 68 -1.62 -3.97 -18.53
N GLY A 69 -0.69 -3.66 -19.43
CA GLY A 69 0.64 -3.12 -19.13
C GLY A 69 1.79 -3.96 -19.62
N ALA A 70 1.54 -5.17 -20.11
CA ALA A 70 2.55 -5.97 -20.80
C ALA A 70 1.98 -6.51 -22.11
N THR A 71 2.85 -6.62 -23.10
CA THR A 71 2.51 -7.30 -24.36
C THR A 71 2.75 -8.78 -24.19
N ASP A 72 1.79 -9.58 -24.60
CA ASP A 72 1.97 -11.02 -24.76
C ASP A 72 2.38 -11.29 -26.22
N PRO A 73 3.65 -11.64 -26.48
CA PRO A 73 4.16 -11.81 -27.85
C PRO A 73 3.51 -12.98 -28.58
N THR A 74 2.81 -13.84 -27.87
CA THR A 74 2.13 -15.01 -28.45
C THR A 74 0.68 -14.71 -28.85
N ILE A 75 0.17 -13.52 -28.52
CA ILE A 75 -1.16 -13.06 -28.92
C ILE A 75 -1.00 -12.07 -30.07
N PRO A 76 -1.44 -12.42 -31.28
CA PRO A 76 -1.38 -11.52 -32.45
C PRO A 76 -2.13 -10.21 -32.17
N GLY A 77 -1.46 -9.07 -32.40
CA GLY A 77 -2.05 -7.75 -32.23
C GLY A 77 -2.25 -7.32 -30.76
N ASP A 78 -1.58 -8.00 -29.81
CA ASP A 78 -1.56 -7.54 -28.43
C ASP A 78 -0.69 -6.29 -28.27
N ALA A 79 -1.10 -5.41 -27.33
CA ALA A 79 -0.41 -4.17 -27.03
C ALA A 79 -0.45 -3.90 -25.52
N PRO A 80 0.55 -3.15 -24.96
CA PRO A 80 0.63 -2.90 -23.53
C PRO A 80 -0.56 -2.13 -22.95
N ASP A 81 -1.18 -1.28 -23.75
CA ASP A 81 -2.35 -0.46 -23.39
C ASP A 81 -3.68 -1.18 -23.57
N LYS A 82 -3.70 -2.31 -24.27
CA LYS A 82 -4.90 -3.10 -24.50
C LYS A 82 -5.31 -3.89 -23.27
N TRP A 83 -6.56 -3.75 -22.87
CA TRP A 83 -7.14 -4.54 -21.80
C TRP A 83 -7.39 -5.98 -22.23
N LYS A 84 -6.83 -6.91 -21.47
CA LYS A 84 -7.12 -8.34 -21.55
C LYS A 84 -8.14 -8.66 -20.46
N GLN A 85 -9.10 -9.52 -20.77
CA GLN A 85 -10.22 -9.83 -19.87
C GLN A 85 -10.29 -11.34 -19.63
N GLY A 86 -10.81 -11.70 -18.48
CA GLY A 86 -11.03 -13.07 -18.09
C GLY A 86 -11.84 -13.20 -16.82
N LYS A 87 -11.80 -14.39 -16.25
CA LYS A 87 -12.43 -14.71 -14.99
C LYS A 87 -11.39 -14.67 -13.87
N GLY A 88 -11.84 -14.48 -12.66
CA GLY A 88 -11.01 -14.53 -11.47
C GLY A 88 -11.71 -15.25 -10.33
N GLU A 89 -10.94 -15.74 -9.38
CA GLU A 89 -11.40 -16.32 -8.15
C GLU A 89 -10.51 -15.85 -7.01
N ALA A 90 -11.13 -15.38 -5.93
CA ALA A 90 -10.43 -14.99 -4.71
C ALA A 90 -10.63 -16.03 -3.61
N ARG A 91 -9.54 -16.39 -2.94
CA ARG A 91 -9.51 -17.25 -1.75
C ARG A 91 -8.77 -16.57 -0.62
N ILE A 92 -9.27 -16.72 0.60
CA ILE A 92 -8.65 -16.19 1.81
C ILE A 92 -8.22 -17.36 2.71
N VAL A 93 -6.96 -17.34 3.14
CA VAL A 93 -6.42 -18.31 4.09
C VAL A 93 -5.66 -17.53 5.17
N GLY A 94 -6.28 -17.33 6.31
CA GLY A 94 -5.75 -16.45 7.36
C GLY A 94 -5.61 -15.00 6.87
N ASP A 95 -4.43 -14.45 6.92
CA ASP A 95 -4.10 -13.10 6.43
C ASP A 95 -3.73 -13.07 4.93
N ARG A 96 -3.67 -14.24 4.28
CA ARG A 96 -3.30 -14.36 2.86
C ARG A 96 -4.52 -14.34 1.96
N VAL A 97 -4.35 -13.66 0.85
CA VAL A 97 -5.34 -13.52 -0.22
C VAL A 97 -4.73 -14.01 -1.52
N TYR A 98 -5.36 -14.99 -2.11
CA TYR A 98 -4.99 -15.54 -3.41
C TYR A 98 -6.03 -15.11 -4.44
N LEU A 99 -5.57 -14.44 -5.51
CA LEU A 99 -6.42 -14.07 -6.64
C LEU A 99 -5.90 -14.83 -7.86
N LEU A 100 -6.58 -15.90 -8.21
CA LEU A 100 -6.33 -16.62 -9.46
C LEU A 100 -7.16 -15.97 -10.56
N PHE A 101 -6.57 -15.71 -11.72
CA PHE A 101 -7.30 -15.15 -12.85
C PHE A 101 -6.77 -15.67 -14.19
N ASP A 102 -7.61 -15.59 -15.19
CA ASP A 102 -7.26 -16.02 -16.53
C ASP A 102 -7.42 -14.88 -17.56
N TRP A 103 -6.93 -15.13 -18.74
CA TRP A 103 -7.17 -14.34 -19.96
C TRP A 103 -6.98 -15.22 -21.19
N ASP A 104 -7.20 -14.68 -22.37
CA ASP A 104 -7.11 -15.42 -23.64
C ASP A 104 -7.98 -16.69 -23.59
N SER A 105 -9.27 -16.51 -23.25
CA SER A 105 -10.26 -17.60 -23.16
C SER A 105 -9.86 -18.73 -22.21
N GLY A 106 -9.09 -18.42 -21.16
CA GLY A 106 -8.64 -19.40 -20.16
C GLY A 106 -7.33 -20.11 -20.49
N ALA A 107 -6.75 -19.86 -21.66
CA ALA A 107 -5.48 -20.47 -22.07
C ALA A 107 -4.30 -19.98 -21.22
N ARG A 108 -4.44 -18.81 -20.61
CA ARG A 108 -3.40 -18.18 -19.79
C ARG A 108 -3.91 -17.87 -18.42
N ARG A 109 -3.03 -17.98 -17.43
CA ARG A 109 -3.38 -17.80 -16.03
C ARG A 109 -2.33 -17.02 -15.26
N GLY A 110 -2.81 -16.22 -14.32
CA GLY A 110 -1.99 -15.51 -13.36
C GLY A 110 -2.48 -15.74 -11.95
N LEU A 111 -1.57 -15.69 -11.00
CA LEU A 111 -1.84 -15.78 -9.58
C LEU A 111 -1.30 -14.53 -8.89
N ILE A 112 -2.13 -13.88 -8.09
CA ILE A 112 -1.67 -12.93 -7.10
C ILE A 112 -1.68 -13.64 -5.75
N ASP A 113 -0.51 -13.68 -5.12
CA ASP A 113 -0.29 -14.16 -3.77
C ASP A 113 0.04 -12.96 -2.89
N ALA A 114 -0.93 -12.51 -2.12
CA ALA A 114 -0.83 -11.29 -1.34
C ALA A 114 -1.16 -11.54 0.14
N ARG A 115 -0.72 -10.61 0.98
CA ARG A 115 -1.10 -10.51 2.38
C ARG A 115 -1.95 -9.28 2.58
N ARG A 116 -2.93 -9.38 3.47
CA ARG A 116 -3.73 -8.24 3.90
C ARG A 116 -2.92 -7.40 4.89
N GLU A 117 -2.43 -6.25 4.46
CA GLU A 117 -1.69 -5.30 5.29
C GLU A 117 -2.63 -4.40 6.10
N SER A 118 -3.80 -4.10 5.54
CA SER A 118 -4.88 -3.37 6.19
C SER A 118 -6.24 -3.82 5.62
N PRO A 119 -7.37 -3.39 6.17
CA PRO A 119 -8.70 -3.75 5.64
C PRO A 119 -8.87 -3.50 4.14
N ARG A 120 -8.15 -2.50 3.61
CA ARG A 120 -8.26 -2.10 2.20
C ARG A 120 -6.99 -2.32 1.38
N ARG A 121 -5.87 -2.73 1.99
CA ARG A 121 -4.60 -2.85 1.26
C ARG A 121 -4.10 -4.28 1.27
N LEU A 122 -3.79 -4.76 0.08
CA LEU A 122 -3.16 -6.06 -0.17
C LEU A 122 -1.77 -5.83 -0.73
N VAL A 123 -0.78 -6.54 -0.24
CA VAL A 123 0.61 -6.45 -0.69
C VAL A 123 1.16 -7.84 -0.94
N GLY A 124 1.77 -8.05 -2.09
CA GLY A 124 2.29 -9.35 -2.45
C GLY A 124 2.98 -9.38 -3.80
N LYS A 125 2.76 -10.43 -4.54
CA LYS A 125 3.36 -10.66 -5.85
C LYS A 125 2.34 -11.20 -6.84
N TYR A 126 2.50 -10.82 -8.09
CA TYR A 126 1.92 -11.47 -9.24
C TYR A 126 2.87 -12.52 -9.78
N VAL A 127 2.35 -13.67 -10.12
CA VAL A 127 3.05 -14.80 -10.77
C VAL A 127 2.33 -15.16 -12.06
N ASN A 128 3.04 -15.17 -13.17
CA ASN A 128 2.50 -15.70 -14.42
C ASN A 128 2.58 -17.25 -14.37
N LEU A 129 1.44 -17.94 -14.32
CA LEU A 129 1.43 -19.39 -14.18
C LEU A 129 1.84 -20.13 -15.45
N ASN A 130 1.84 -19.47 -16.60
CA ASN A 130 2.35 -20.03 -17.85
C ASN A 130 3.87 -19.86 -18.00
N ASN A 131 4.45 -18.88 -17.30
CA ASN A 131 5.89 -18.68 -17.16
C ASN A 131 6.20 -18.15 -15.75
N PRO A 132 6.39 -19.03 -14.74
CA PRO A 132 6.58 -18.64 -13.34
C PRO A 132 7.85 -17.80 -13.05
N GLU A 133 8.80 -17.73 -13.98
CA GLU A 133 9.94 -16.83 -13.89
C GLU A 133 9.49 -15.35 -13.90
N ILE A 134 8.33 -15.08 -14.51
CA ILE A 134 7.70 -13.77 -14.47
C ILE A 134 6.95 -13.65 -13.15
N THR A 135 7.67 -13.19 -12.13
CA THR A 135 7.14 -12.86 -10.80
C THR A 135 7.52 -11.44 -10.47
N VAL A 136 6.53 -10.60 -10.22
CA VAL A 136 6.73 -9.17 -9.96
C VAL A 136 5.95 -8.72 -8.72
N PRO A 137 6.44 -7.71 -7.97
CA PRO A 137 5.70 -7.13 -6.86
C PRO A 137 4.32 -6.61 -7.30
N TRP A 138 3.34 -6.80 -6.44
CA TRP A 138 1.98 -6.36 -6.66
C TRP A 138 1.39 -5.70 -5.40
N VAL A 139 0.62 -4.64 -5.61
CA VAL A 139 -0.15 -3.96 -4.56
C VAL A 139 -1.59 -3.81 -5.03
N GLY A 140 -2.53 -4.14 -4.16
CA GLY A 140 -3.96 -4.00 -4.42
C GLY A 140 -4.68 -3.15 -3.40
N LEU A 141 -5.69 -2.44 -3.88
CA LEU A 141 -6.65 -1.70 -3.07
C LEU A 141 -8.01 -2.36 -3.16
N VAL A 142 -8.55 -2.82 -2.05
CA VAL A 142 -9.95 -3.24 -1.93
C VAL A 142 -10.79 -1.96 -1.87
N VAL A 143 -11.34 -1.57 -3.00
CA VAL A 143 -12.17 -0.36 -3.13
C VAL A 143 -13.53 -0.59 -2.49
N SER A 144 -14.10 -1.78 -2.73
CA SER A 144 -15.35 -2.25 -2.15
C SER A 144 -15.39 -3.78 -2.22
N ASP A 145 -16.46 -4.39 -1.76
CA ASP A 145 -16.78 -5.81 -1.95
C ASP A 145 -17.02 -6.20 -3.42
N GLN A 146 -17.16 -5.20 -4.30
CA GLN A 146 -17.37 -5.35 -5.74
C GLN A 146 -16.15 -4.99 -6.59
N ARG A 147 -15.06 -4.49 -5.98
CA ARG A 147 -13.90 -4.03 -6.73
C ARG A 147 -12.60 -4.13 -5.98
N ILE A 148 -11.61 -4.77 -6.60
CA ILE A 148 -10.20 -4.74 -6.19
C ILE A 148 -9.39 -4.14 -7.34
N ASP A 149 -8.63 -3.10 -7.05
CA ASP A 149 -7.80 -2.38 -8.01
C ASP A 149 -6.34 -2.61 -7.69
N GLY A 150 -5.59 -3.22 -8.60
CA GLY A 150 -4.23 -3.65 -8.31
C GLY A 150 -3.22 -3.21 -9.36
N TYR A 151 -1.97 -3.04 -8.91
CA TYR A 151 -0.86 -2.53 -9.70
C TYR A 151 0.37 -3.41 -9.53
N PHE A 152 1.10 -3.58 -10.60
CA PHE A 152 2.43 -4.15 -10.66
C PHE A 152 3.32 -3.27 -11.56
N SER A 153 4.63 -3.45 -11.52
CA SER A 153 5.60 -2.55 -12.15
C SER A 153 5.34 -2.27 -13.64
N LEU A 154 4.73 -3.22 -14.35
CA LEU A 154 4.47 -3.14 -15.78
C LEU A 154 3.00 -2.84 -16.11
N GLY A 155 2.11 -2.72 -15.12
CA GLY A 155 0.71 -2.50 -15.44
C GLY A 155 -0.26 -2.61 -14.27
N ARG A 156 -1.50 -2.89 -14.63
CA ARG A 156 -2.65 -2.88 -13.72
C ARG A 156 -3.51 -4.11 -13.95
N VAL A 157 -4.01 -4.67 -12.85
CA VAL A 157 -5.06 -5.69 -12.86
C VAL A 157 -6.23 -5.23 -12.00
N ASP A 158 -7.44 -5.32 -12.52
CA ASP A 158 -8.68 -4.84 -11.90
C ASP A 158 -9.65 -6.02 -11.82
N PHE A 159 -10.19 -6.29 -10.62
CA PHE A 159 -11.18 -7.33 -10.38
C PHE A 159 -12.51 -6.69 -10.06
N ARG A 160 -13.58 -7.21 -10.64
CA ARG A 160 -14.96 -6.72 -10.47
C ARG A 160 -15.95 -7.87 -10.36
N ARG A 161 -17.01 -7.61 -9.61
CA ARG A 161 -18.22 -8.45 -9.54
C ARG A 161 -19.38 -7.74 -10.17
#